data_5fb298b3f234c75218fe21abc59389d4
#
_entry.id   5fb298b3f234c75218fe21abc59389d4
#
_cell.length_a   1.000
_cell.length_b   1.000
_cell.length_c   1.000
_cell.angle_alpha   90.00
_cell.angle_beta   90.00
_cell.angle_gamma   90.00
#
_symmetry.space_group_name_H-M   'P 1'
#
loop_
_entity.id
_entity.type
_entity.pdbx_description
1 polymer ?
#
loop_
_entity_poly.entity_id
_entity_poly.type
_entity_poly.pdbx_seq_one_letter_code
_entity_poly.pdbx_strand_id
1 'polypeptide(L)'
;MLTWILEREGLNPGFLIGGVPFGFEGSARLGQGPFVVEADEYDSAFFDKRSKFVHYKPQTLVVNNLEFDHADIFADLNAIQTQFHHLVRCIPSSGHIIASKSDAIDEVLNRGCWTPVSRLYTGSPDDWSLQARDKHFGEFEISSPAGDRGAITWGLIGRHNAENALAAV
;
A
#
# COMPACT_ATOMS: atom_id res chain seq x y z
N MET A 1 -8.75 2.82 4.23
CA MET A 1 -9.32 1.45 4.23
C MET A 1 -8.67 0.60 5.32
N LEU A 2 -7.38 0.28 5.26
CA LEU A 2 -6.69 -0.59 6.22
C LEU A 2 -6.97 -0.21 7.70
N THR A 3 -6.81 1.06 8.07
CA THR A 3 -7.11 1.53 9.44
C THR A 3 -8.52 1.20 9.87
N TRP A 4 -9.51 1.35 8.99
CA TRP A 4 -10.91 1.03 9.27
C TRP A 4 -11.13 -0.47 9.46
N ILE A 5 -10.48 -1.31 8.65
CA ILE A 5 -10.53 -2.78 8.79
C ILE A 5 -9.94 -3.18 10.14
N LEU A 6 -8.75 -2.71 10.47
CA LEU A 6 -8.10 -3.01 11.75
C LEU A 6 -8.93 -2.55 12.96
N GLU A 7 -9.60 -1.41 12.86
CA GLU A 7 -10.50 -0.92 13.92
C GLU A 7 -11.71 -1.85 14.09
N ARG A 8 -12.31 -2.31 12.98
CA ARG A 8 -13.46 -3.23 13.01
C ARG A 8 -13.10 -4.60 13.57
N GLU A 9 -11.87 -5.04 13.35
CA GLU A 9 -11.32 -6.26 13.95
C GLU A 9 -10.90 -6.09 15.43
N GLY A 10 -11.14 -4.93 16.02
CA GLY A 10 -10.85 -4.66 17.43
C GLY A 10 -9.36 -4.49 17.74
N LEU A 11 -8.51 -4.27 16.73
CA LEU A 11 -7.06 -4.17 16.90
C LEU A 11 -6.58 -2.80 17.37
N ASN A 12 -7.49 -1.82 17.55
CA ASN A 12 -7.18 -0.47 18.05
C ASN A 12 -5.95 0.16 17.39
N PRO A 13 -5.94 0.34 16.04
CA PRO A 13 -4.77 0.84 15.33
C PRO A 13 -4.47 2.29 15.68
N GLY A 14 -3.18 2.62 15.74
CA GLY A 14 -2.72 3.98 15.58
C GLY A 14 -2.64 4.35 14.10
N PHE A 15 -2.69 5.64 13.76
CA PHE A 15 -2.54 6.06 12.38
C PHE A 15 -2.09 7.52 12.23
N LEU A 16 -1.48 7.80 11.08
CA LEU A 16 -1.21 9.13 10.55
C LEU A 16 -1.55 9.12 9.05
N ILE A 17 -2.58 9.87 8.66
CA ILE A 17 -3.15 9.89 7.31
C ILE A 17 -3.38 11.34 6.89
N GLY A 18 -3.20 11.69 5.63
CA GLY A 18 -3.30 13.06 5.10
C GLY A 18 -4.71 13.67 5.15
N GLY A 19 -5.75 12.87 5.36
CA GLY A 19 -7.13 13.32 5.53
C GLY A 19 -7.78 12.71 6.77
N VAL A 20 -9.00 13.12 7.10
CA VAL A 20 -9.78 12.51 8.19
C VAL A 20 -10.52 11.28 7.64
N PRO A 21 -10.16 10.06 8.05
CA PRO A 21 -10.83 8.86 7.58
C PRO A 21 -12.27 8.80 8.07
N PHE A 22 -13.16 8.23 7.25
CA PHE A 22 -14.55 8.05 7.64
C PHE A 22 -14.68 7.23 8.92
N GLY A 23 -15.45 7.74 9.88
CA GLY A 23 -15.66 7.11 11.19
C GLY A 23 -14.59 7.41 12.25
N PHE A 24 -13.66 8.31 11.95
CA PHE A 24 -12.64 8.79 12.90
C PHE A 24 -12.76 10.31 13.12
N GLU A 25 -12.30 10.78 14.27
CA GLU A 25 -12.40 12.21 14.65
C GLU A 25 -11.24 13.07 14.17
N GLY A 26 -10.17 12.48 13.62
CA GLY A 26 -8.97 13.20 13.19
C GLY A 26 -8.14 12.45 12.18
N SER A 27 -7.11 13.12 11.66
CA SER A 27 -6.14 12.56 10.71
C SER A 27 -5.04 11.72 11.37
N ALA A 28 -4.95 11.76 12.70
CA ALA A 28 -3.95 11.01 13.48
C ALA A 28 -4.53 10.54 14.80
N ARG A 29 -4.11 9.37 15.24
CA ARG A 29 -4.46 8.79 16.54
C ARG A 29 -3.33 7.87 17.01
N LEU A 30 -3.01 7.92 18.30
CA LEU A 30 -2.22 6.87 18.93
C LEU A 30 -3.13 5.70 19.27
N GLY A 31 -2.79 4.51 18.77
CA GLY A 31 -3.45 3.26 19.09
C GLY A 31 -2.63 2.41 20.04
N GLN A 32 -3.12 1.21 20.33
CA GLN A 32 -2.39 0.17 21.08
C GLN A 32 -1.98 -1.00 20.18
N GLY A 33 -2.52 -1.06 18.97
CA GLY A 33 -2.25 -2.06 17.96
C GLY A 33 -1.30 -1.57 16.86
N PRO A 34 -1.44 -2.12 15.65
CA PRO A 34 -0.63 -1.70 14.49
C PRO A 34 -0.74 -0.20 14.23
N PHE A 35 0.35 0.41 13.76
CA PHE A 35 0.34 1.82 13.39
C PHE A 35 0.38 1.95 11.85
N VAL A 36 -0.63 2.59 11.27
CA VAL A 36 -0.79 2.79 9.83
C VAL A 36 -0.33 4.20 9.45
N VAL A 37 0.63 4.31 8.54
CA VAL A 37 1.11 5.59 8.02
C VAL A 37 0.83 5.66 6.54
N GLU A 38 0.22 6.76 6.09
CA GLU A 38 0.21 7.13 4.68
C GLU A 38 1.61 7.58 4.29
N ALA A 39 2.22 6.86 3.34
CA ALA A 39 3.59 7.14 2.91
C ALA A 39 3.60 8.25 1.86
N ASP A 40 4.55 9.16 1.99
CA ASP A 40 4.75 10.32 1.15
C ASP A 40 6.20 10.32 0.66
N GLU A 41 6.40 10.49 -0.65
CA GLU A 41 7.70 10.51 -1.31
C GLU A 41 8.44 11.84 -1.21
N TYR A 42 7.80 12.90 -0.72
CA TYR A 42 8.45 14.18 -0.52
C TYR A 42 9.67 14.09 0.42
N ASP A 43 10.63 14.96 0.20
CA ASP A 43 11.82 15.05 1.04
C ASP A 43 11.49 15.36 2.51
N SER A 44 12.32 14.83 3.39
CA SER A 44 12.08 14.87 4.84
C SER A 44 12.29 16.26 5.42
N ALA A 45 13.32 16.98 4.96
CA ALA A 45 13.71 18.29 5.47
C ALA A 45 14.62 19.01 4.46
N PHE A 46 14.87 20.29 4.70
CA PHE A 46 15.76 21.08 3.88
C PHE A 46 17.17 20.47 3.72
N PHE A 47 17.68 19.82 4.75
CA PHE A 47 19.01 19.18 4.78
C PHE A 47 18.94 17.65 4.61
N ASP A 48 17.76 17.05 4.52
CA ASP A 48 17.58 15.62 4.23
C ASP A 48 16.63 15.45 3.04
N LYS A 49 17.23 15.20 1.88
CA LYS A 49 16.53 15.06 0.59
C LYS A 49 16.02 13.64 0.32
N ARG A 50 16.12 12.75 1.29
CA ARG A 50 15.49 11.43 1.20
C ARG A 50 14.00 11.57 1.44
N SER A 51 13.22 10.74 0.73
CA SER A 51 11.78 10.68 0.94
C SER A 51 11.42 10.31 2.38
N LYS A 52 10.38 10.93 2.93
CA LYS A 52 9.96 10.75 4.34
C LYS A 52 9.75 9.29 4.71
N PHE A 53 9.21 8.50 3.83
CA PHE A 53 8.88 7.10 4.11
C PHE A 53 10.12 6.24 4.46
N VAL A 54 11.34 6.62 4.05
CA VAL A 54 12.58 5.90 4.41
C VAL A 54 12.82 5.93 5.93
N HIS A 55 12.30 6.94 6.62
CA HIS A 55 12.43 7.08 8.07
C HIS A 55 11.44 6.24 8.87
N TYR A 56 10.34 5.78 8.25
CA TYR A 56 9.27 5.05 8.95
C TYR A 56 9.65 3.62 9.31
N LYS A 57 10.58 3.01 8.57
CA LYS A 57 11.05 1.63 8.79
C LYS A 57 9.90 0.65 9.03
N PRO A 58 8.98 0.51 8.07
CA PRO A 58 7.79 -0.29 8.26
C PRO A 58 8.11 -1.78 8.40
N GLN A 59 7.26 -2.51 9.13
CA GLN A 59 7.25 -3.96 9.17
C GLN A 59 6.50 -4.53 7.96
N THR A 60 5.43 -3.85 7.55
CA THR A 60 4.63 -4.17 6.37
C THR A 60 4.57 -2.96 5.46
N LEU A 61 4.85 -3.16 4.18
CA LEU A 61 4.78 -2.14 3.14
C LEU A 61 3.76 -2.54 2.08
N VAL A 62 2.84 -1.63 1.75
CA VAL A 62 1.99 -1.73 0.57
C VAL A 62 2.51 -0.79 -0.51
N VAL A 63 2.82 -1.33 -1.69
CA VAL A 63 3.19 -0.57 -2.89
C VAL A 63 2.12 -0.83 -3.95
N ASN A 64 1.15 0.08 -4.02
CA ASN A 64 -0.04 -0.12 -4.84
C ASN A 64 0.12 0.43 -6.26
N ASN A 65 0.76 1.58 -6.40
CA ASN A 65 1.16 2.17 -7.68
C ASN A 65 2.50 2.89 -7.54
N LEU A 66 3.21 3.01 -8.64
CA LEU A 66 4.43 3.79 -8.76
C LEU A 66 4.44 4.43 -10.15
N GLU A 67 4.26 5.74 -10.18
CA GLU A 67 4.19 6.53 -11.40
C GLU A 67 5.15 7.72 -11.29
N PHE A 68 5.44 8.36 -12.43
CA PHE A 68 6.19 9.60 -12.40
C PHE A 68 5.28 10.75 -11.98
N ASP A 69 5.46 11.18 -10.75
CA ASP A 69 4.79 12.33 -10.16
C ASP A 69 5.81 13.22 -9.47
N HIS A 70 5.38 14.39 -8.99
CA HIS A 70 6.23 15.34 -8.28
C HIS A 70 7.48 15.76 -9.07
N ALA A 71 7.27 16.21 -10.32
CA ALA A 71 8.32 16.69 -11.21
C ALA A 71 9.10 17.93 -10.68
N ASP A 72 8.62 18.53 -9.60
CA ASP A 72 9.29 19.60 -8.85
C ASP A 72 10.47 19.10 -7.99
N ILE A 73 10.45 17.82 -7.60
CA ILE A 73 11.49 17.21 -6.76
C ILE A 73 12.20 16.01 -7.41
N PHE A 74 11.57 15.34 -8.37
CA PHE A 74 12.15 14.20 -9.08
C PHE A 74 12.39 14.52 -10.55
N ALA A 75 13.60 14.25 -11.04
CA ALA A 75 13.96 14.49 -12.43
C ALA A 75 13.26 13.49 -13.40
N ASP A 76 13.04 12.27 -12.96
CA ASP A 76 12.49 11.17 -13.76
C ASP A 76 11.95 10.04 -12.87
N LEU A 77 11.33 9.04 -13.51
CA LEU A 77 10.82 7.84 -12.84
C LEU A 77 11.93 7.07 -12.09
N ASN A 78 13.14 7.03 -12.64
CA ASN A 78 14.26 6.32 -12.01
C ASN A 78 14.68 6.97 -10.67
N ALA A 79 14.56 8.29 -10.55
CA ALA A 79 14.79 9.00 -9.30
C ALA A 79 13.77 8.57 -8.23
N ILE A 80 12.48 8.48 -8.58
CA ILE A 80 11.43 7.98 -7.69
C ILE A 80 11.70 6.51 -7.33
N GLN A 81 11.95 5.65 -8.31
CA GLN A 81 12.28 4.24 -8.09
C GLN A 81 13.46 4.05 -7.14
N THR A 82 14.43 4.96 -7.18
CA THR A 82 15.58 4.93 -6.26
C THR A 82 15.14 5.18 -4.82
N GLN A 83 14.22 6.10 -4.57
CA GLN A 83 13.67 6.33 -3.23
C GLN A 83 12.87 5.12 -2.74
N PHE A 84 12.01 4.54 -3.60
CA PHE A 84 11.28 3.32 -3.27
C PHE A 84 12.22 2.13 -3.00
N HIS A 85 13.33 2.01 -3.73
CA HIS A 85 14.34 1.00 -3.44
C HIS A 85 15.01 1.23 -2.07
N HIS A 86 15.27 2.48 -1.68
CA HIS A 86 15.75 2.79 -0.33
C HIS A 86 14.73 2.36 0.73
N LEU A 87 13.44 2.56 0.51
CA LEU A 87 12.38 2.10 1.41
C LEU A 87 12.34 0.57 1.50
N VAL A 88 12.34 -0.14 0.36
CA VAL A 88 12.35 -1.61 0.32
C VAL A 88 13.49 -2.18 1.14
N ARG A 89 14.68 -1.59 1.06
CA ARG A 89 15.86 -2.00 1.85
C ARG A 89 15.75 -1.74 3.36
N CYS A 90 14.83 -0.87 3.79
CA CYS A 90 14.60 -0.61 5.21
C CYS A 90 13.67 -1.63 5.86
N ILE A 91 13.00 -2.48 5.07
CA ILE A 91 12.05 -3.47 5.58
C ILE A 91 12.83 -4.72 5.99
N PRO A 92 12.65 -5.22 7.21
CA PRO A 92 13.37 -6.40 7.68
C PRO A 92 12.93 -7.66 6.91
N SER A 93 13.78 -8.68 6.86
CA SER A 93 13.46 -9.98 6.24
C SER A 93 12.30 -10.72 6.92
N SER A 94 11.99 -10.35 8.17
CA SER A 94 10.80 -10.82 8.91
C SER A 94 9.54 -9.99 8.63
N GLY A 95 9.65 -8.95 7.82
CA GLY A 95 8.54 -8.11 7.39
C GLY A 95 7.83 -8.68 6.18
N HIS A 96 6.96 -7.86 5.56
CA HIS A 96 6.22 -8.26 4.36
C HIS A 96 5.98 -7.09 3.42
N ILE A 97 6.04 -7.35 2.12
CA ILE A 97 5.71 -6.37 1.09
C ILE A 97 4.51 -6.88 0.31
N ILE A 98 3.51 -6.03 0.13
CA ILE A 98 2.35 -6.27 -0.72
C ILE A 98 2.52 -5.35 -1.93
N ALA A 99 2.64 -5.93 -3.12
CA ALA A 99 3.00 -5.18 -4.32
C ALA A 99 2.06 -5.49 -5.49
N SER A 100 1.47 -4.45 -6.06
CA SER A 100 0.72 -4.56 -7.30
C SER A 100 1.63 -4.90 -8.47
N LYS A 101 1.08 -5.50 -9.52
CA LYS A 101 1.81 -5.79 -10.75
C LYS A 101 2.02 -4.49 -11.54
N SER A 102 3.27 -4.08 -11.68
CA SER A 102 3.70 -2.93 -12.48
C SER A 102 5.16 -3.08 -12.83
N ASP A 103 5.55 -2.77 -14.06
CA ASP A 103 6.95 -2.80 -14.50
C ASP A 103 7.82 -1.89 -13.64
N ALA A 104 7.31 -0.73 -13.23
CA ALA A 104 8.02 0.21 -12.38
C ALA A 104 8.29 -0.35 -10.98
N ILE A 105 7.32 -1.06 -10.39
CA ILE A 105 7.47 -1.73 -9.09
C ILE A 105 8.41 -2.94 -9.22
N ASP A 106 8.27 -3.72 -10.29
CA ASP A 106 9.10 -4.88 -10.56
C ASP A 106 10.58 -4.48 -10.67
N GLU A 107 10.86 -3.37 -11.35
CA GLU A 107 12.22 -2.83 -11.43
C GLU A 107 12.78 -2.45 -10.05
N VAL A 108 12.00 -1.80 -9.19
CA VAL A 108 12.42 -1.49 -7.81
C VAL A 108 12.77 -2.75 -7.04
N LEU A 109 11.92 -3.77 -7.09
CA LEU A 109 12.15 -5.04 -6.37
C LEU A 109 13.35 -5.81 -6.93
N ASN A 110 13.55 -5.77 -8.25
CA ASN A 110 14.68 -6.42 -8.93
C ASN A 110 16.04 -5.76 -8.60
N ARG A 111 16.07 -4.50 -8.16
CA ARG A 111 17.31 -3.86 -7.67
C ARG A 111 17.81 -4.50 -6.37
N GLY A 112 16.99 -5.29 -5.69
CA GLY A 112 17.31 -6.06 -4.48
C GLY A 112 16.20 -5.94 -3.43
N CYS A 113 15.58 -7.08 -3.14
CA CYS A 113 14.56 -7.21 -2.11
C CYS A 113 14.82 -8.51 -1.33
N TRP A 114 14.91 -8.41 0.00
CA TRP A 114 15.16 -9.55 0.89
C TRP A 114 13.94 -9.93 1.73
N THR A 115 12.90 -9.11 1.62
CA THR A 115 11.65 -9.28 2.36
C THR A 115 10.68 -10.11 1.52
N PRO A 116 9.90 -11.03 2.11
CA PRO A 116 8.83 -11.73 1.40
C PRO A 116 7.86 -10.77 0.73
N VAL A 117 7.44 -11.10 -0.50
CA VAL A 117 6.54 -10.26 -1.31
C VAL A 117 5.31 -11.05 -1.70
N SER A 118 4.12 -10.55 -1.34
CA SER A 118 2.85 -10.97 -1.93
C SER A 118 2.54 -10.10 -3.14
N ARG A 119 2.21 -10.74 -4.25
CA ARG A 119 1.88 -10.04 -5.49
C ARG A 119 0.36 -9.94 -5.66
N LEU A 120 -0.07 -8.82 -6.21
CA LEU A 120 -1.45 -8.58 -6.57
C LEU A 120 -1.59 -8.56 -8.09
N TYR A 121 -2.63 -9.19 -8.64
CA TYR A 121 -3.02 -9.11 -10.07
C TYR A 121 -2.02 -9.67 -11.08
N THR A 122 -1.20 -10.64 -10.76
CA THR A 122 -0.30 -11.20 -11.77
C THR A 122 -1.00 -12.14 -12.76
N GLY A 123 -2.23 -12.56 -12.41
CA GLY A 123 -3.00 -13.55 -13.17
C GLY A 123 -2.62 -15.00 -12.85
N SER A 124 -1.72 -15.20 -11.87
CA SER A 124 -1.43 -16.51 -11.32
C SER A 124 -2.53 -16.93 -10.33
N PRO A 125 -2.89 -18.22 -10.27
CA PRO A 125 -3.80 -18.73 -9.24
C PRO A 125 -3.19 -18.65 -7.82
N ASP A 126 -1.87 -18.48 -7.72
CA ASP A 126 -1.14 -18.36 -6.46
C ASP A 126 -1.10 -16.92 -5.91
N ASP A 127 -1.78 -15.98 -6.56
CA ASP A 127 -1.83 -14.58 -6.15
C ASP A 127 -3.18 -14.15 -5.63
N TRP A 128 -3.17 -13.09 -4.86
CA TRP A 128 -4.39 -12.38 -4.50
C TRP A 128 -5.04 -11.78 -5.75
N SER A 129 -6.32 -11.98 -5.90
CA SER A 129 -7.07 -11.55 -7.09
C SER A 129 -8.37 -10.86 -6.74
N LEU A 130 -8.87 -10.08 -7.69
CA LEU A 130 -10.12 -9.35 -7.61
C LEU A 130 -10.93 -9.57 -8.86
N GLN A 131 -12.20 -9.91 -8.71
CA GLN A 131 -13.16 -10.06 -9.78
C GLN A 131 -14.32 -9.08 -9.60
N ALA A 132 -14.46 -8.13 -10.54
CA ALA A 132 -15.61 -7.22 -10.56
C ALA A 132 -16.91 -7.99 -10.85
N ARG A 133 -17.98 -7.64 -10.14
CA ARG A 133 -19.33 -8.13 -10.38
C ARG A 133 -20.22 -7.09 -11.08
N ASP A 134 -19.80 -5.82 -11.05
CA ASP A 134 -20.39 -4.73 -11.80
C ASP A 134 -19.33 -3.84 -12.47
N LYS A 135 -19.74 -3.05 -13.47
CA LYS A 135 -18.84 -2.20 -14.26
C LYS A 135 -18.20 -1.02 -13.49
N HIS A 136 -18.76 -0.68 -12.33
CA HIS A 136 -18.30 0.45 -11.53
C HIS A 136 -17.49 0.01 -10.31
N PHE A 137 -17.31 -1.30 -10.10
CA PHE A 137 -16.62 -1.86 -8.92
C PHE A 137 -17.31 -1.50 -7.58
N GLY A 138 -18.61 -1.27 -7.61
CA GLY A 138 -19.45 -1.18 -6.42
C GLY A 138 -19.69 -2.57 -5.79
N GLU A 139 -19.58 -3.63 -6.60
CA GLU A 139 -19.65 -5.03 -6.19
C GLU A 139 -18.49 -5.81 -6.81
N PHE A 140 -17.73 -6.53 -5.98
CA PHE A 140 -16.60 -7.36 -6.43
C PHE A 140 -16.30 -8.46 -5.42
N GLU A 141 -15.54 -9.45 -5.86
CA GLU A 141 -15.04 -10.54 -5.03
C GLU A 141 -13.52 -10.48 -4.94
N ILE A 142 -13.00 -10.71 -3.76
CA ILE A 142 -11.56 -10.91 -3.49
C ILE A 142 -11.34 -12.38 -3.25
N SER A 143 -10.25 -12.92 -3.80
CA SER A 143 -9.82 -14.30 -3.57
C SER A 143 -8.36 -14.33 -3.10
N SER A 144 -8.10 -15.14 -2.06
CA SER A 144 -6.74 -15.41 -1.57
C SER A 144 -6.08 -16.55 -2.35
N PRO A 145 -4.75 -16.68 -2.31
CA PRO A 145 -4.03 -17.85 -2.82
C PRO A 145 -4.47 -19.18 -2.17
N ALA A 146 -4.94 -19.13 -0.93
CA ALA A 146 -5.44 -20.29 -0.20
C ALA A 146 -6.85 -20.73 -0.66
N GLY A 147 -7.50 -19.95 -1.54
CA GLY A 147 -8.83 -20.22 -2.05
C GLY A 147 -9.97 -19.61 -1.25
N ASP A 148 -9.65 -18.85 -0.19
CA ASP A 148 -10.67 -18.08 0.52
C ASP A 148 -11.25 -16.99 -0.37
N ARG A 149 -12.54 -16.71 -0.22
CA ARG A 149 -13.25 -15.71 -1.01
C ARG A 149 -14.09 -14.81 -0.15
N GLY A 150 -14.08 -13.52 -0.47
CA GLY A 150 -14.91 -12.51 0.18
C GLY A 150 -15.60 -11.62 -0.84
N ALA A 151 -16.92 -11.43 -0.72
CA ALA A 151 -17.67 -10.49 -1.53
C ALA A 151 -17.74 -9.14 -0.82
N ILE A 152 -17.53 -8.07 -1.57
CA ILE A 152 -17.59 -6.69 -1.08
C ILE A 152 -18.66 -5.95 -1.89
N THR A 153 -19.52 -5.24 -1.16
CA THR A 153 -20.49 -4.29 -1.71
C THR A 153 -20.35 -2.97 -0.98
N TRP A 154 -20.15 -1.87 -1.72
CA TRP A 154 -19.92 -0.55 -1.15
C TRP A 154 -20.38 0.59 -2.07
N GLY A 155 -20.37 1.82 -1.56
CA GLY A 155 -20.71 3.01 -2.33
C GLY A 155 -19.54 3.67 -3.07
N LEU A 156 -18.31 3.12 -2.98
CA LEU A 156 -17.17 3.63 -3.73
C LEU A 156 -17.21 3.12 -5.17
N ILE A 157 -16.70 3.91 -6.09
CA ILE A 157 -16.65 3.56 -7.51
C ILE A 157 -15.22 3.55 -8.03
N GLY A 158 -14.99 2.79 -9.07
CA GLY A 158 -13.71 2.75 -9.78
C GLY A 158 -12.81 1.60 -9.33
N ARG A 159 -12.13 1.06 -10.31
CA ARG A 159 -11.22 -0.08 -10.17
C ARG A 159 -10.12 0.19 -9.12
N HIS A 160 -9.55 1.39 -9.12
CA HIS A 160 -8.50 1.79 -8.18
C HIS A 160 -8.92 1.63 -6.70
N ASN A 161 -10.20 1.93 -6.38
CA ASN A 161 -10.70 1.72 -5.02
C ASN A 161 -10.79 0.24 -4.65
N ALA A 162 -11.22 -0.61 -5.59
CA ALA A 162 -11.27 -2.05 -5.37
C ALA A 162 -9.83 -2.66 -5.25
N GLU A 163 -8.88 -2.15 -6.02
CA GLU A 163 -7.46 -2.51 -5.91
C GLU A 163 -6.88 -2.10 -4.55
N ASN A 164 -7.21 -0.89 -4.07
CA ASN A 164 -6.84 -0.46 -2.72
C ASN A 164 -7.46 -1.34 -1.63
N ALA A 165 -8.68 -1.83 -1.84
CA ALA A 165 -9.31 -2.77 -0.90
C ALA A 165 -8.59 -4.12 -0.88
N LEU A 166 -8.26 -4.67 -2.05
CA LEU A 166 -7.49 -5.91 -2.15
C LEU A 166 -6.14 -5.80 -1.41
N ALA A 167 -5.46 -4.67 -1.57
CA ALA A 167 -4.17 -4.44 -0.92
C ALA A 167 -4.30 -4.24 0.61
N ALA A 168 -5.50 -3.93 1.11
CA ALA A 168 -5.75 -3.69 2.52
C ALA A 168 -6.28 -4.92 3.29
N VAL A 169 -6.72 -5.96 2.58
CA VAL A 169 -7.19 -7.25 3.12
C VAL A 169 -6.04 -8.24 3.24
#